data_e50e38708a8e697ea8cef6b0f6de6899
#
_entry.id   e50e38708a8e697ea8cef6b0f6de6899
#
_cell.length_a   1.000
_cell.length_b   1.000
_cell.length_c   1.000
_cell.angle_alpha   90.00
_cell.angle_beta   90.00
_cell.angle_gamma   90.00
#
_symmetry.space_group_name_H-M   'P 1'
#
loop_
_entity.id
_entity.type
_entity.pdbx_description
1 polymer ?
#
loop_
_entity_poly.entity_id
_entity_poly.type
_entity_poly.pdbx_seq_one_letter_code
_entity_poly.pdbx_strand_id
1 'polypeptide(L)'
;MSLTALLSVSDKTGIVEFAQALHAMGIRLLSTGGTAKLLADKGLPVTEVAEVTQFPEMLDGRVKTLHPKVHGGLLARRDVPAHMAALKEHGIDTIDLLVVNLYPFEATVAKPGCTLADAIENIDIGGPAMVRSAAKNWADVGVVTDASQYPAVLAELQAAGRLSNKLRFEMSVAAFNRIAQYDGAISDYLSSVSFEEEKLSEEYVPTRATFPGQANSQFIKVQDLRYGENSHQQAAWYRDLAPAAGSLATGVQLQGKELSYNNIADADAAWECVKSFEAPACVIVKHANPCGVAVAGNAHDAYAKAFQTDPTSAFGGIIAFNRTVDLAAAQAVAKQFTEVLMAPDFTAEALEVFKSKVNVRLMKIALPADYNQVRNAIETKRVGSGMLLQTADNHELQLADLKVVTIKQPTQEELQDLLFAWKVAKYVKSNAIVFCKNGMTMGVGAGQMSRLDSARIASIKAEAAKLSLQHTVVASDAFFPFRDGLDVVVDAGATCVAQPGGSMRDQEVIDAANERGVAMVFTGVRHFRH
;
A
#
# COMPACT_ATOMS: atom_id res chain seq x y z
N MET A 1 -0.86 -42.78 21.10
CA MET A 1 -1.60 -41.78 21.90
C MET A 1 -2.45 -40.97 20.94
N SER A 2 -3.68 -40.61 21.32
CA SER A 2 -4.53 -39.73 20.53
C SER A 2 -3.94 -38.30 20.55
N LEU A 3 -3.93 -37.61 19.43
CA LEU A 3 -3.49 -36.21 19.35
C LEU A 3 -4.43 -35.31 20.16
N THR A 4 -3.91 -34.22 20.69
CA THR A 4 -4.68 -33.22 21.45
C THR A 4 -4.57 -31.87 20.77
N ALA A 5 -5.71 -31.22 20.51
CA ALA A 5 -5.82 -29.87 19.98
C ALA A 5 -6.39 -28.91 21.04
N LEU A 6 -5.75 -27.76 21.25
CA LEU A 6 -6.26 -26.67 22.06
C LEU A 6 -6.78 -25.54 21.15
N LEU A 7 -8.07 -25.25 21.26
CA LEU A 7 -8.79 -24.28 20.42
C LEU A 7 -9.23 -23.09 21.27
N SER A 8 -8.70 -21.90 21.00
CA SER A 8 -9.04 -20.67 21.70
C SER A 8 -9.03 -19.49 20.72
N VAL A 9 -10.17 -19.23 20.10
CA VAL A 9 -10.27 -18.24 19.04
C VAL A 9 -11.21 -17.10 19.42
N SER A 10 -10.85 -15.86 19.07
CA SER A 10 -11.70 -14.68 19.18
C SER A 10 -12.68 -14.64 18.01
N ASP A 11 -12.19 -14.64 16.78
CA ASP A 11 -12.97 -14.84 15.57
C ASP A 11 -13.33 -16.32 15.40
N LYS A 12 -14.64 -16.61 15.30
CA LYS A 12 -15.20 -17.96 15.24
C LYS A 12 -15.33 -18.52 13.81
N THR A 13 -14.83 -17.80 12.80
CA THR A 13 -14.96 -18.19 11.39
C THR A 13 -14.36 -19.58 11.15
N GLY A 14 -15.18 -20.50 10.67
CA GLY A 14 -14.80 -21.87 10.30
C GLY A 14 -14.36 -22.79 11.43
N ILE A 15 -14.40 -22.34 12.70
CA ILE A 15 -13.87 -23.13 13.83
C ILE A 15 -14.71 -24.36 14.12
N VAL A 16 -16.03 -24.31 13.90
CA VAL A 16 -16.94 -25.43 14.19
C VAL A 16 -16.65 -26.59 13.24
N GLU A 17 -16.63 -26.31 11.94
CA GLU A 17 -16.35 -27.31 10.89
C GLU A 17 -14.94 -27.88 11.05
N PHE A 18 -13.98 -27.03 11.40
CA PHE A 18 -12.61 -27.45 11.67
C PHE A 18 -12.54 -28.39 12.89
N ALA A 19 -13.19 -28.04 14.00
CA ALA A 19 -13.24 -28.86 15.21
C ALA A 19 -13.98 -30.19 14.99
N GLN A 20 -15.08 -30.18 14.20
CA GLN A 20 -15.80 -31.41 13.80
C GLN A 20 -14.88 -32.37 13.03
N ALA A 21 -14.11 -31.84 12.07
CA ALA A 21 -13.17 -32.64 11.30
C ALA A 21 -12.04 -33.23 12.19
N LEU A 22 -11.49 -32.45 13.12
CA LEU A 22 -10.49 -32.93 14.09
C LEU A 22 -11.08 -34.04 14.98
N HIS A 23 -12.29 -33.83 15.50
CA HIS A 23 -12.97 -34.84 16.34
C HIS A 23 -13.25 -36.14 15.57
N ALA A 24 -13.69 -36.04 14.31
CA ALA A 24 -13.93 -37.22 13.46
C ALA A 24 -12.65 -38.04 13.22
N MET A 25 -11.47 -37.42 13.32
CA MET A 25 -10.17 -38.09 13.26
C MET A 25 -9.70 -38.64 14.62
N GLY A 26 -10.53 -38.53 15.67
CA GLY A 26 -10.19 -39.00 17.01
C GLY A 26 -9.24 -38.09 17.81
N ILE A 27 -9.10 -36.83 17.41
CA ILE A 27 -8.29 -35.83 18.09
C ILE A 27 -9.09 -35.26 19.28
N ARG A 28 -8.48 -35.28 20.48
CA ARG A 28 -9.07 -34.71 21.69
C ARG A 28 -9.09 -33.20 21.61
N LEU A 29 -10.25 -32.60 21.94
CA LEU A 29 -10.46 -31.15 21.88
C LEU A 29 -10.38 -30.54 23.29
N LEU A 30 -9.45 -29.60 23.49
CA LEU A 30 -9.41 -28.71 24.62
C LEU A 30 -9.85 -27.31 24.16
N SER A 31 -10.53 -26.56 25.02
CA SER A 31 -10.93 -25.20 24.68
C SER A 31 -11.17 -24.33 25.92
N THR A 32 -11.39 -23.03 25.69
CA THR A 32 -11.65 -22.05 26.75
C THR A 32 -12.87 -21.20 26.45
N GLY A 33 -13.57 -20.76 27.49
CA GLY A 33 -14.59 -19.71 27.46
C GLY A 33 -15.60 -19.84 26.32
N GLY A 34 -15.79 -18.74 25.55
CA GLY A 34 -16.77 -18.71 24.47
C GLY A 34 -16.52 -19.68 23.32
N THR A 35 -15.29 -20.13 23.09
CA THR A 35 -15.00 -21.17 22.09
C THR A 35 -15.45 -22.53 22.59
N ALA A 36 -15.15 -22.88 23.86
CA ALA A 36 -15.60 -24.14 24.47
C ALA A 36 -17.13 -24.25 24.43
N LYS A 37 -17.82 -23.19 24.86
CA LYS A 37 -19.28 -23.13 24.84
C LYS A 37 -19.84 -23.33 23.42
N LEU A 38 -19.32 -22.62 22.43
CA LEU A 38 -19.76 -22.74 21.04
C LEU A 38 -19.63 -24.18 20.52
N LEU A 39 -18.51 -24.83 20.78
CA LEU A 39 -18.26 -26.20 20.32
C LEU A 39 -19.14 -27.21 21.04
N ALA A 40 -19.34 -27.06 22.37
CA ALA A 40 -20.25 -27.90 23.15
C ALA A 40 -21.71 -27.73 22.70
N ASP A 41 -22.18 -26.50 22.42
CA ASP A 41 -23.53 -26.23 21.89
C ASP A 41 -23.76 -26.88 20.50
N LYS A 42 -22.68 -27.18 19.78
CA LYS A 42 -22.71 -27.95 18.52
C LYS A 42 -22.54 -29.46 18.70
N GLY A 43 -22.60 -29.95 19.94
CA GLY A 43 -22.55 -31.37 20.28
C GLY A 43 -21.15 -31.99 20.24
N LEU A 44 -20.09 -31.21 20.23
CA LEU A 44 -18.72 -31.72 20.26
C LEU A 44 -18.27 -31.99 21.70
N PRO A 45 -17.61 -33.12 21.97
CA PRO A 45 -17.01 -33.40 23.28
C PRO A 45 -15.76 -32.55 23.45
N VAL A 46 -15.89 -31.48 24.21
CA VAL A 46 -14.79 -30.52 24.50
C VAL A 46 -14.47 -30.58 25.99
N THR A 47 -13.19 -30.68 26.33
CA THR A 47 -12.71 -30.53 27.71
C THR A 47 -12.31 -29.07 27.93
N GLU A 48 -12.81 -28.43 28.97
CA GLU A 48 -12.39 -27.08 29.31
C GLU A 48 -10.97 -27.06 29.90
N VAL A 49 -10.21 -26.01 29.59
CA VAL A 49 -8.86 -25.84 30.10
C VAL A 49 -8.84 -25.78 31.64
N ALA A 50 -9.88 -25.19 32.25
CA ALA A 50 -10.05 -25.15 33.70
C ALA A 50 -10.10 -26.58 34.33
N GLU A 51 -10.70 -27.56 33.65
CA GLU A 51 -10.72 -28.93 34.08
C GLU A 51 -9.32 -29.56 34.01
N VAL A 52 -8.56 -29.29 32.96
CA VAL A 52 -7.19 -29.79 32.78
C VAL A 52 -6.23 -29.16 33.80
N THR A 53 -6.32 -27.86 34.00
CA THR A 53 -5.46 -27.13 34.92
C THR A 53 -5.83 -27.38 36.38
N GLN A 54 -7.09 -27.71 36.63
CA GLN A 54 -7.70 -27.74 38.00
C GLN A 54 -7.61 -26.38 38.68
N PHE A 55 -7.65 -25.30 37.87
CA PHE A 55 -7.58 -23.93 38.32
C PHE A 55 -8.68 -23.11 37.63
N PRO A 56 -9.49 -22.40 38.42
CA PRO A 56 -10.60 -21.62 37.84
C PRO A 56 -10.10 -20.44 37.02
N GLU A 57 -10.89 -20.02 36.06
CA GLU A 57 -10.73 -18.74 35.39
C GLU A 57 -10.86 -17.61 36.41
N MET A 58 -9.96 -16.63 36.40
CA MET A 58 -9.89 -15.54 37.36
C MET A 58 -9.75 -14.18 36.68
N LEU A 59 -10.03 -13.11 37.44
CA LEU A 59 -9.85 -11.73 37.02
C LEU A 59 -10.60 -11.44 35.69
N ASP A 60 -11.89 -11.82 35.66
CA ASP A 60 -12.77 -11.64 34.50
C ASP A 60 -12.18 -12.22 33.18
N GLY A 61 -11.46 -13.32 33.31
CA GLY A 61 -10.88 -14.04 32.18
C GLY A 61 -9.46 -13.64 31.80
N ARG A 62 -8.85 -12.68 32.47
CA ARG A 62 -7.45 -12.31 32.21
C ARG A 62 -6.46 -13.42 32.51
N VAL A 63 -6.81 -14.35 33.42
CA VAL A 63 -6.01 -15.53 33.75
C VAL A 63 -6.83 -16.80 33.50
N LYS A 64 -6.57 -17.49 32.39
CA LYS A 64 -7.18 -18.78 32.01
C LYS A 64 -6.15 -19.80 31.55
N THR A 65 -5.24 -19.39 30.66
CA THR A 65 -4.30 -20.27 29.96
C THR A 65 -2.86 -20.09 30.40
N LEU A 66 -2.57 -19.07 31.21
CA LEU A 66 -1.23 -18.85 31.78
C LEU A 66 -0.97 -19.83 32.93
N HIS A 67 -0.82 -21.11 32.60
CA HIS A 67 -0.68 -22.18 33.55
C HIS A 67 0.39 -23.19 33.12
N PRO A 68 1.23 -23.74 34.03
CA PRO A 68 2.26 -24.71 33.69
C PRO A 68 1.74 -25.93 32.94
N LYS A 69 0.55 -26.42 33.21
CA LYS A 69 -0.05 -27.56 32.49
C LYS A 69 -0.33 -27.26 31.03
N VAL A 70 -0.69 -26.04 30.66
CA VAL A 70 -0.89 -25.61 29.27
C VAL A 70 0.47 -25.43 28.59
N HIS A 71 1.34 -24.61 29.18
CA HIS A 71 2.62 -24.27 28.57
C HIS A 71 3.60 -25.46 28.59
N GLY A 72 3.54 -26.33 29.61
CA GLY A 72 4.29 -27.58 29.64
C GLY A 72 3.90 -28.52 28.49
N GLY A 73 2.59 -28.66 28.24
CA GLY A 73 2.06 -29.47 27.11
C GLY A 73 2.50 -28.97 25.75
N LEU A 74 2.67 -27.63 25.60
CA LEU A 74 3.12 -26.98 24.36
C LEU A 74 4.65 -26.97 24.21
N LEU A 75 5.42 -26.77 25.29
CA LEU A 75 6.86 -26.51 25.24
C LEU A 75 7.74 -27.75 25.39
N ALA A 76 7.18 -28.84 25.90
CA ALA A 76 7.97 -30.05 26.12
C ALA A 76 8.45 -30.66 24.79
N ARG A 77 9.75 -30.77 24.63
CA ARG A 77 10.38 -31.46 23.50
C ARG A 77 10.20 -32.95 23.67
N ARG A 78 9.60 -33.62 22.70
CA ARG A 78 9.22 -35.04 22.77
C ARG A 78 10.40 -35.96 22.52
N ASP A 79 11.46 -35.43 21.90
CA ASP A 79 12.74 -36.13 21.70
C ASP A 79 13.66 -36.12 22.94
N VAL A 80 13.29 -35.37 24.02
CA VAL A 80 14.06 -35.25 25.25
C VAL A 80 13.41 -36.08 26.36
N PRO A 81 13.97 -37.25 26.76
CA PRO A 81 13.36 -38.12 27.76
C PRO A 81 13.08 -37.44 29.10
N ALA A 82 13.94 -36.52 29.54
CA ALA A 82 13.76 -35.77 30.78
C ALA A 82 12.53 -34.87 30.74
N HIS A 83 12.21 -34.25 29.59
CA HIS A 83 10.99 -33.45 29.44
C HIS A 83 9.73 -34.32 29.53
N MET A 84 9.73 -35.47 28.89
CA MET A 84 8.60 -36.42 28.94
C MET A 84 8.40 -37.02 30.33
N ALA A 85 9.51 -37.29 31.06
CA ALA A 85 9.45 -37.73 32.46
C ALA A 85 8.83 -36.65 33.36
N ALA A 86 9.25 -35.41 33.22
CA ALA A 86 8.69 -34.27 33.97
C ALA A 86 7.19 -34.09 33.71
N LEU A 87 6.74 -34.15 32.43
CA LEU A 87 5.32 -34.08 32.10
C LEU A 87 4.52 -35.18 32.80
N LYS A 88 5.05 -36.42 32.78
CA LYS A 88 4.42 -37.58 33.44
C LYS A 88 4.35 -37.40 34.96
N GLU A 89 5.41 -36.94 35.57
CA GLU A 89 5.49 -36.68 37.02
C GLU A 89 4.43 -35.66 37.47
N HIS A 90 4.22 -34.62 36.66
CA HIS A 90 3.26 -33.57 37.00
C HIS A 90 1.86 -33.77 36.39
N GLY A 91 1.59 -34.91 35.75
CA GLY A 91 0.28 -35.22 35.14
C GLY A 91 -0.10 -34.24 34.03
N ILE A 92 0.87 -33.90 33.17
CA ILE A 92 0.68 -32.95 32.05
C ILE A 92 0.63 -33.73 30.74
N ASP A 93 -0.49 -33.61 30.01
CA ASP A 93 -0.64 -34.16 28.67
C ASP A 93 0.05 -33.27 27.63
N THR A 94 0.53 -33.86 26.54
CA THR A 94 1.03 -33.09 25.38
C THR A 94 -0.13 -32.44 24.60
N ILE A 95 0.14 -31.26 24.10
CA ILE A 95 -0.74 -30.55 23.14
C ILE A 95 -0.04 -30.56 21.78
N ASP A 96 -0.70 -31.13 20.76
CA ASP A 96 -0.11 -31.39 19.45
C ASP A 96 -0.47 -30.32 18.41
N LEU A 97 -1.61 -29.68 18.63
CA LEU A 97 -2.11 -28.60 17.77
C LEU A 97 -2.65 -27.46 18.64
N LEU A 98 -2.20 -26.25 18.38
CA LEU A 98 -2.74 -25.03 18.97
C LEU A 98 -3.46 -24.21 17.90
N VAL A 99 -4.67 -23.78 18.17
CA VAL A 99 -5.46 -22.92 17.28
C VAL A 99 -5.87 -21.68 18.06
N VAL A 100 -5.25 -20.55 17.77
CA VAL A 100 -5.46 -19.29 18.47
C VAL A 100 -5.42 -18.13 17.48
N ASN A 101 -6.54 -17.41 17.34
CA ASN A 101 -6.48 -16.04 16.82
C ASN A 101 -6.65 -15.06 17.98
N LEU A 102 -5.97 -13.93 17.89
CA LEU A 102 -5.86 -12.95 18.98
C LEU A 102 -7.10 -12.08 19.10
N TYR A 103 -7.25 -11.37 20.20
CA TYR A 103 -8.25 -10.33 20.36
C TYR A 103 -8.08 -9.26 19.25
N PRO A 104 -9.19 -8.67 18.77
CA PRO A 104 -9.15 -7.78 17.60
C PRO A 104 -8.69 -6.36 17.98
N PHE A 105 -7.49 -6.21 18.55
CA PHE A 105 -6.96 -4.93 19.01
C PHE A 105 -6.96 -3.89 17.90
N GLU A 106 -6.42 -4.23 16.72
CA GLU A 106 -6.33 -3.32 15.59
C GLU A 106 -7.71 -2.81 15.13
N ALA A 107 -8.70 -3.70 15.11
CA ALA A 107 -10.08 -3.35 14.76
C ALA A 107 -10.77 -2.52 15.86
N THR A 108 -10.40 -2.75 17.12
CA THR A 108 -10.98 -2.00 18.26
C THR A 108 -10.47 -0.56 18.25
N VAL A 109 -9.17 -0.34 18.14
CA VAL A 109 -8.57 1.01 18.13
C VAL A 109 -8.84 1.81 16.85
N ALA A 110 -9.32 1.16 15.80
CA ALA A 110 -9.76 1.81 14.57
C ALA A 110 -11.20 2.38 14.67
N LYS A 111 -11.98 2.00 15.69
CA LYS A 111 -13.35 2.49 15.87
C LYS A 111 -13.34 3.96 16.32
N PRO A 112 -14.17 4.82 15.70
CA PRO A 112 -14.35 6.18 16.21
C PRO A 112 -14.80 6.16 17.69
N GLY A 113 -14.19 6.98 18.54
CA GLY A 113 -14.54 7.08 19.94
C GLY A 113 -14.05 5.92 20.82
N CYS A 114 -13.11 5.07 20.33
CA CYS A 114 -12.49 4.04 21.17
C CYS A 114 -11.84 4.68 22.39
N THR A 115 -12.24 4.25 23.60
CA THR A 115 -11.64 4.73 24.84
C THR A 115 -10.27 4.10 25.08
N LEU A 116 -9.45 4.72 25.92
CA LEU A 116 -8.18 4.11 26.32
C LEU A 116 -8.41 2.79 27.07
N ALA A 117 -9.45 2.74 27.91
CA ALA A 117 -9.83 1.54 28.66
C ALA A 117 -10.21 0.39 27.71
N ASP A 118 -11.03 0.66 26.68
CA ASP A 118 -11.39 -0.35 25.67
C ASP A 118 -10.15 -0.85 24.92
N ALA A 119 -9.25 0.06 24.54
CA ALA A 119 -8.01 -0.32 23.87
C ALA A 119 -7.16 -1.25 24.73
N ILE A 120 -6.94 -0.91 26.00
CA ILE A 120 -6.14 -1.70 26.95
C ILE A 120 -6.78 -3.06 27.20
N GLU A 121 -8.12 -3.13 27.39
CA GLU A 121 -8.80 -4.40 27.67
C GLU A 121 -8.78 -5.37 26.47
N ASN A 122 -8.61 -4.85 25.26
CA ASN A 122 -8.46 -5.67 24.06
C ASN A 122 -7.00 -6.10 23.77
N ILE A 123 -6.06 -5.88 24.69
CA ILE A 123 -4.70 -6.44 24.61
C ILE A 123 -4.75 -7.88 25.12
N ASP A 124 -4.54 -8.84 24.21
CA ASP A 124 -4.49 -10.27 24.54
C ASP A 124 -3.12 -10.63 25.14
N ILE A 125 -3.12 -11.25 26.30
CA ILE A 125 -1.90 -11.74 26.97
C ILE A 125 -1.75 -13.25 26.80
N GLY A 126 -2.81 -14.01 27.06
CA GLY A 126 -2.76 -15.48 27.04
C GLY A 126 -2.59 -16.08 25.66
N GLY A 127 -3.25 -15.50 24.66
CA GLY A 127 -3.13 -15.93 23.25
C GLY A 127 -1.70 -15.84 22.73
N PRO A 128 -1.06 -14.67 22.77
CA PRO A 128 0.34 -14.50 22.38
C PRO A 128 1.31 -15.43 23.13
N ALA A 129 1.11 -15.62 24.43
CA ALA A 129 1.95 -16.51 25.24
C ALA A 129 1.87 -17.97 24.74
N MET A 130 0.66 -18.48 24.49
CA MET A 130 0.47 -19.82 23.94
C MET A 130 1.02 -19.96 22.53
N VAL A 131 0.74 -18.99 21.64
CA VAL A 131 1.22 -18.99 20.25
C VAL A 131 2.74 -19.04 20.21
N ARG A 132 3.43 -18.22 21.01
CA ARG A 132 4.89 -18.21 21.10
C ARG A 132 5.45 -19.53 21.63
N SER A 133 4.78 -20.15 22.62
CA SER A 133 5.18 -21.44 23.17
C SER A 133 5.10 -22.55 22.12
N ALA A 134 3.97 -22.65 21.42
CA ALA A 134 3.76 -23.63 20.36
C ALA A 134 4.72 -23.41 19.17
N ALA A 135 4.84 -22.18 18.70
CA ALA A 135 5.73 -21.82 17.60
C ALA A 135 7.20 -22.10 17.89
N LYS A 136 7.66 -21.88 19.13
CA LYS A 136 9.01 -22.24 19.56
C LYS A 136 9.25 -23.74 19.49
N ASN A 137 8.24 -24.56 19.79
CA ASN A 137 8.30 -26.03 19.77
C ASN A 137 7.73 -26.62 18.46
N TRP A 138 7.93 -25.94 17.33
CA TRP A 138 7.37 -26.30 16.02
C TRP A 138 7.71 -27.75 15.58
N ALA A 139 8.79 -28.30 16.05
CA ALA A 139 9.18 -29.70 15.76
C ALA A 139 8.10 -30.68 16.22
N ASP A 140 7.40 -30.38 17.31
CA ASP A 140 6.40 -31.21 17.95
C ASP A 140 4.97 -30.70 17.85
N VAL A 141 4.76 -29.37 17.73
CA VAL A 141 3.44 -28.72 17.82
C VAL A 141 3.14 -27.95 16.55
N GLY A 142 1.94 -28.15 16.00
CA GLY A 142 1.37 -27.28 14.99
C GLY A 142 0.72 -26.05 15.64
N VAL A 143 0.89 -24.85 15.04
CA VAL A 143 0.29 -23.63 15.54
C VAL A 143 -0.46 -22.89 14.43
N VAL A 144 -1.77 -22.75 14.58
CA VAL A 144 -2.68 -22.08 13.64
C VAL A 144 -3.09 -20.74 14.24
N THR A 145 -2.87 -19.66 13.49
CA THR A 145 -3.21 -18.31 13.92
C THR A 145 -4.26 -17.64 13.04
N ASP A 146 -4.63 -18.29 11.93
CA ASP A 146 -5.60 -17.77 10.96
C ASP A 146 -6.44 -18.90 10.35
N ALA A 147 -7.74 -18.66 10.11
CA ALA A 147 -8.67 -19.66 9.57
C ALA A 147 -8.28 -20.14 8.14
N SER A 148 -7.56 -19.33 7.36
CA SER A 148 -7.05 -19.72 6.04
C SER A 148 -6.09 -20.91 6.08
N GLN A 149 -5.50 -21.22 7.25
CA GLN A 149 -4.59 -22.34 7.44
C GLN A 149 -5.34 -23.69 7.68
N TYR A 150 -6.64 -23.66 8.03
CA TYR A 150 -7.41 -24.86 8.34
C TYR A 150 -7.38 -25.92 7.22
N PRO A 151 -7.58 -25.58 5.93
CA PRO A 151 -7.58 -26.58 4.86
C PRO A 151 -6.26 -27.35 4.75
N ALA A 152 -5.12 -26.67 4.87
CA ALA A 152 -3.81 -27.31 4.77
C ALA A 152 -3.56 -28.27 5.94
N VAL A 153 -3.95 -27.87 7.15
CA VAL A 153 -3.86 -28.71 8.37
C VAL A 153 -4.72 -29.96 8.24
N LEU A 154 -5.99 -29.80 7.82
CA LEU A 154 -6.91 -30.94 7.64
C LEU A 154 -6.41 -31.89 6.55
N ALA A 155 -5.90 -31.38 5.44
CA ALA A 155 -5.38 -32.20 4.35
C ALA A 155 -4.23 -33.12 4.80
N GLU A 156 -3.26 -32.61 5.56
CA GLU A 156 -2.16 -33.42 6.04
C GLU A 156 -2.58 -34.39 7.16
N LEU A 157 -3.43 -33.97 8.09
CA LEU A 157 -3.94 -34.85 9.13
C LEU A 157 -4.77 -35.99 8.56
N GLN A 158 -5.61 -35.75 7.54
CA GLN A 158 -6.38 -36.78 6.85
C GLN A 158 -5.49 -37.75 6.06
N ALA A 159 -4.45 -37.24 5.40
CA ALA A 159 -3.56 -38.04 4.56
C ALA A 159 -2.58 -38.87 5.36
N ALA A 160 -2.04 -38.36 6.45
CA ALA A 160 -0.91 -38.98 7.18
C ALA A 160 -1.12 -39.16 8.69
N GLY A 161 -2.24 -38.70 9.24
CA GLY A 161 -2.50 -38.69 10.69
C GLY A 161 -1.59 -37.76 11.49
N ARG A 162 -0.78 -36.95 10.83
CA ARG A 162 0.15 -36.00 11.44
C ARG A 162 0.51 -34.87 10.51
N LEU A 163 0.97 -33.76 11.06
CA LEU A 163 1.52 -32.64 10.29
C LEU A 163 2.98 -32.89 9.90
N SER A 164 3.37 -32.50 8.70
CA SER A 164 4.76 -32.52 8.26
C SER A 164 5.62 -31.49 9.00
N ASN A 165 6.92 -31.73 9.09
CA ASN A 165 7.85 -30.74 9.64
C ASN A 165 7.84 -29.44 8.82
N LYS A 166 7.65 -29.53 7.51
CA LYS A 166 7.57 -28.37 6.62
C LYS A 166 6.38 -27.48 7.01
N LEU A 167 5.18 -28.04 7.07
CA LEU A 167 3.98 -27.27 7.40
C LEU A 167 4.07 -26.68 8.82
N ARG A 168 4.52 -27.45 9.81
CA ARG A 168 4.71 -26.94 11.18
C ARG A 168 5.70 -25.77 11.24
N PHE A 169 6.80 -25.83 10.48
CA PHE A 169 7.77 -24.74 10.42
C PHE A 169 7.18 -23.50 9.75
N GLU A 170 6.47 -23.66 8.62
CA GLU A 170 5.76 -22.56 7.93
C GLU A 170 4.73 -21.88 8.85
N MET A 171 3.96 -22.69 9.60
CA MET A 171 3.00 -22.19 10.59
C MET A 171 3.70 -21.47 11.75
N SER A 172 4.85 -21.94 12.20
CA SER A 172 5.66 -21.26 13.24
C SER A 172 6.13 -19.89 12.77
N VAL A 173 6.59 -19.78 11.53
CA VAL A 173 6.97 -18.47 10.93
C VAL A 173 5.76 -17.54 10.87
N ALA A 174 4.60 -18.03 10.39
CA ALA A 174 3.37 -17.25 10.33
C ALA A 174 2.93 -16.79 11.73
N ALA A 175 3.04 -17.64 12.73
CA ALA A 175 2.70 -17.34 14.12
C ALA A 175 3.57 -16.22 14.71
N PHE A 176 4.90 -16.28 14.53
CA PHE A 176 5.79 -15.21 14.99
C PHE A 176 5.56 -13.90 14.22
N ASN A 177 5.28 -13.97 12.92
CA ASN A 177 4.92 -12.77 12.14
C ASN A 177 3.62 -12.14 12.67
N ARG A 178 2.59 -12.95 12.98
CA ARG A 178 1.33 -12.43 13.55
C ARG A 178 1.53 -11.76 14.91
N ILE A 179 2.34 -12.37 15.79
CA ILE A 179 2.67 -11.80 17.09
C ILE A 179 3.43 -10.48 16.94
N ALA A 180 4.44 -10.42 16.06
CA ALA A 180 5.21 -9.21 15.83
C ALA A 180 4.32 -8.07 15.27
N GLN A 181 3.36 -8.41 14.39
CA GLN A 181 2.37 -7.45 13.89
C GLN A 181 1.47 -6.93 15.02
N TYR A 182 0.99 -7.83 15.86
CA TYR A 182 0.11 -7.51 16.98
C TYR A 182 0.78 -6.58 17.99
N ASP A 183 1.98 -6.95 18.45
CA ASP A 183 2.77 -6.16 19.38
C ASP A 183 3.18 -4.80 18.78
N GLY A 184 3.51 -4.77 17.48
CA GLY A 184 3.79 -3.54 16.75
C GLY A 184 2.59 -2.59 16.72
N ALA A 185 1.38 -3.10 16.47
CA ALA A 185 0.15 -2.31 16.47
C ALA A 185 -0.16 -1.73 17.86
N ILE A 186 0.06 -2.51 18.92
CA ILE A 186 -0.08 -2.04 20.31
C ILE A 186 0.93 -0.92 20.59
N SER A 187 2.20 -1.13 20.25
CA SER A 187 3.27 -0.15 20.44
C SER A 187 2.99 1.16 19.70
N ASP A 188 2.57 1.10 18.44
CA ASP A 188 2.22 2.27 17.63
C ASP A 188 1.04 3.04 18.24
N TYR A 189 0.00 2.32 18.67
CA TYR A 189 -1.14 2.93 19.32
C TYR A 189 -0.71 3.63 20.62
N LEU A 190 -0.12 2.91 21.57
CA LEU A 190 0.23 3.45 22.89
C LEU A 190 1.20 4.62 22.80
N SER A 191 2.21 4.54 21.90
CA SER A 191 3.19 5.62 21.73
C SER A 191 2.65 6.82 20.93
N SER A 192 1.44 6.71 20.35
CA SER A 192 0.74 7.83 19.70
C SER A 192 -0.18 8.59 20.67
N VAL A 193 -0.52 8.00 21.82
CA VAL A 193 -1.44 8.60 22.79
C VAL A 193 -0.79 9.78 23.49
N SER A 194 -1.46 10.94 23.45
CA SER A 194 -1.16 12.07 24.33
C SER A 194 -1.81 11.79 25.69
N PHE A 195 -0.98 11.37 26.65
CA PHE A 195 -1.47 10.98 27.97
C PHE A 195 -1.76 12.22 28.85
N GLU A 196 -3.00 12.36 29.29
CA GLU A 196 -3.47 13.47 30.14
C GLU A 196 -4.03 12.89 31.45
N GLU A 197 -3.24 12.93 32.52
CA GLU A 197 -3.56 12.27 33.78
C GLU A 197 -4.86 12.80 34.40
N GLU A 198 -5.14 14.11 34.29
CA GLU A 198 -6.33 14.76 34.84
C GLU A 198 -7.64 14.33 34.15
N LYS A 199 -7.55 13.74 32.94
CA LYS A 199 -8.70 13.28 32.14
C LYS A 199 -8.94 11.78 32.23
N LEU A 200 -8.13 11.04 32.97
CA LEU A 200 -8.27 9.58 33.06
C LEU A 200 -9.61 9.19 33.68
N SER A 201 -10.41 8.50 32.86
CA SER A 201 -11.68 7.86 33.23
C SER A 201 -11.93 6.69 32.31
N GLU A 202 -12.91 5.85 32.59
CA GLU A 202 -13.32 4.75 31.70
C GLU A 202 -13.80 5.26 30.33
N GLU A 203 -14.33 6.49 30.28
CA GLU A 203 -14.84 7.13 29.05
C GLU A 203 -13.77 7.98 28.34
N TYR A 204 -12.53 7.99 28.81
CA TYR A 204 -11.47 8.81 28.22
C TYR A 204 -11.10 8.34 26.81
N VAL A 205 -11.40 9.17 25.82
CA VAL A 205 -10.96 9.00 24.43
C VAL A 205 -9.67 9.80 24.22
N PRO A 206 -8.52 9.15 24.03
CA PRO A 206 -7.25 9.85 23.96
C PRO A 206 -7.07 10.59 22.63
N THR A 207 -6.45 11.77 22.68
CA THR A 207 -5.90 12.41 21.48
C THR A 207 -4.68 11.62 21.02
N ARG A 208 -4.57 11.39 19.71
CA ARG A 208 -3.47 10.62 19.12
C ARG A 208 -2.64 11.48 18.17
N ALA A 209 -1.33 11.38 18.30
CA ALA A 209 -0.41 11.97 17.33
C ALA A 209 -0.48 11.21 15.98
N THR A 210 -0.35 11.94 14.88
CA THR A 210 -0.28 11.35 13.54
C THR A 210 0.95 10.43 13.40
N PHE A 211 2.05 10.79 14.04
CA PHE A 211 3.28 9.99 14.05
C PHE A 211 3.51 9.49 15.47
N PRO A 212 3.49 8.16 15.70
CA PRO A 212 3.72 7.59 17.04
C PRO A 212 5.17 7.80 17.48
N GLY A 213 5.41 7.73 18.78
CA GLY A 213 6.75 7.84 19.35
C GLY A 213 7.71 6.74 18.86
N GLN A 214 7.16 5.58 18.49
CA GLN A 214 7.87 4.49 17.82
C GLN A 214 7.02 4.00 16.66
N ALA A 215 7.53 4.02 15.44
CA ALA A 215 6.84 3.54 14.24
C ALA A 215 7.31 2.12 13.90
N ASN A 216 6.37 1.19 13.83
CA ASN A 216 6.60 -0.19 13.44
C ASN A 216 5.97 -0.44 12.06
N SER A 217 6.78 -0.90 11.12
CA SER A 217 6.32 -1.25 9.77
C SER A 217 6.73 -2.66 9.43
N GLN A 218 5.80 -3.44 8.91
CA GLN A 218 6.06 -4.79 8.45
C GLN A 218 5.64 -4.94 6.99
N PHE A 219 6.45 -5.67 6.23
CA PHE A 219 6.25 -5.86 4.81
C PHE A 219 6.32 -7.34 4.46
N ILE A 220 5.51 -7.76 3.49
CA ILE A 220 5.52 -9.12 2.95
C ILE A 220 6.32 -9.12 1.65
N LYS A 221 7.32 -10.00 1.56
CA LYS A 221 8.09 -10.17 0.32
C LYS A 221 7.19 -10.70 -0.79
N VAL A 222 7.14 -9.98 -1.91
CA VAL A 222 6.41 -10.37 -3.12
C VAL A 222 7.30 -11.23 -4.01
N GLN A 223 8.53 -10.75 -4.28
CA GLN A 223 9.50 -11.46 -5.11
C GLN A 223 10.93 -11.00 -4.85
N ASP A 224 11.90 -11.87 -5.16
CA ASP A 224 13.29 -11.48 -5.32
C ASP A 224 13.48 -10.83 -6.69
N LEU A 225 14.25 -9.74 -6.75
CA LEU A 225 14.54 -9.03 -8.00
C LEU A 225 15.91 -9.44 -8.51
N ARG A 226 16.06 -9.49 -9.82
CA ARG A 226 17.32 -9.88 -10.45
C ARG A 226 18.51 -9.05 -9.98
N TYR A 227 18.30 -7.74 -9.75
CA TYR A 227 19.24 -6.78 -9.19
C TYR A 227 18.45 -5.53 -8.76
N GLY A 228 19.10 -4.62 -8.06
CA GLY A 228 18.52 -3.35 -7.62
C GLY A 228 18.46 -2.31 -8.75
N GLU A 229 18.54 -1.04 -8.38
CA GLU A 229 18.62 0.06 -9.36
C GLU A 229 19.82 -0.12 -10.30
N ASN A 230 20.94 -0.59 -9.74
CA ASN A 230 22.15 -0.93 -10.46
C ASN A 230 22.45 -2.43 -10.39
N SER A 231 23.12 -2.96 -11.43
CA SER A 231 23.34 -4.40 -11.62
C SER A 231 24.16 -5.11 -10.54
N HIS A 232 24.93 -4.37 -9.75
CA HIS A 232 25.73 -4.90 -8.63
C HIS A 232 24.97 -4.97 -7.30
N GLN A 233 23.75 -4.41 -7.22
CA GLN A 233 22.94 -4.38 -6.03
C GLN A 233 21.98 -5.57 -5.99
N GLN A 234 21.79 -6.16 -4.80
CA GLN A 234 20.74 -7.12 -4.56
C GLN A 234 19.45 -6.40 -4.17
N ALA A 235 18.30 -6.93 -4.57
CA ALA A 235 17.00 -6.33 -4.25
C ALA A 235 15.89 -7.38 -4.16
N ALA A 236 14.84 -7.01 -3.46
CA ALA A 236 13.58 -7.72 -3.42
C ALA A 236 12.44 -6.69 -3.34
N TRP A 237 11.28 -7.07 -3.86
CA TRP A 237 10.07 -6.27 -3.73
C TRP A 237 9.23 -6.78 -2.57
N TYR A 238 8.79 -5.85 -1.74
CA TYR A 238 7.89 -6.08 -0.62
C TYR A 238 6.63 -5.23 -0.78
N ARG A 239 5.53 -5.68 -0.21
CA ARG A 239 4.27 -4.94 -0.12
C ARG A 239 3.84 -4.76 1.32
N ASP A 240 2.97 -3.81 1.57
CA ASP A 240 2.30 -3.65 2.86
C ASP A 240 1.49 -4.89 3.24
N LEU A 241 1.21 -5.09 4.52
CA LEU A 241 0.32 -6.16 5.01
C LEU A 241 -1.07 -6.04 4.39
N ALA A 242 -1.61 -4.83 4.33
CA ALA A 242 -2.89 -4.50 3.73
C ALA A 242 -2.69 -3.38 2.68
N PRO A 243 -2.28 -3.72 1.44
CA PRO A 243 -2.06 -2.73 0.41
C PRO A 243 -3.37 -2.05 0.02
N ALA A 244 -3.30 -0.74 -0.25
CA ALA A 244 -4.45 0.02 -0.71
C ALA A 244 -5.03 -0.60 -1.99
N ALA A 245 -6.35 -0.71 -2.07
CA ALA A 245 -7.02 -1.22 -3.26
C ALA A 245 -6.67 -0.37 -4.49
N GLY A 246 -6.38 -1.02 -5.62
CA GLY A 246 -5.96 -0.32 -6.84
C GLY A 246 -4.53 0.24 -6.78
N SER A 247 -3.71 -0.13 -5.79
CA SER A 247 -2.26 0.15 -5.81
C SER A 247 -1.51 -0.83 -6.68
N LEU A 248 -0.29 -0.49 -7.10
CA LEU A 248 0.58 -1.38 -7.88
C LEU A 248 0.77 -2.74 -7.20
N ALA A 249 0.83 -2.76 -5.87
CA ALA A 249 0.99 -3.98 -5.07
C ALA A 249 -0.21 -4.95 -5.13
N THR A 250 -1.37 -4.51 -5.64
CA THR A 250 -2.55 -5.35 -5.88
C THR A 250 -2.64 -5.86 -7.33
N GLY A 251 -1.68 -5.48 -8.17
CA GLY A 251 -1.65 -5.81 -9.58
C GLY A 251 -1.32 -7.27 -9.86
N VAL A 252 -1.84 -7.77 -10.98
CA VAL A 252 -1.54 -9.10 -11.51
C VAL A 252 -0.80 -8.97 -12.83
N GLN A 253 0.36 -9.57 -12.93
CA GLN A 253 1.09 -9.64 -14.18
C GLN A 253 0.50 -10.73 -15.08
N LEU A 254 0.00 -10.34 -16.26
CA LEU A 254 -0.65 -11.24 -17.21
C LEU A 254 0.36 -11.83 -18.21
N GLN A 255 1.43 -11.10 -18.52
CA GLN A 255 2.43 -11.48 -19.52
C GLN A 255 3.78 -10.82 -19.22
N GLY A 256 4.83 -11.35 -19.83
CA GLY A 256 6.18 -10.80 -19.85
C GLY A 256 7.11 -11.41 -18.81
N LYS A 257 8.37 -10.94 -18.84
CA LYS A 257 9.37 -11.30 -17.82
C LYS A 257 9.02 -10.64 -16.48
N GLU A 258 9.60 -11.12 -15.41
CA GLU A 258 9.51 -10.49 -14.10
C GLU A 258 9.85 -9.00 -14.16
N LEU A 259 9.15 -8.21 -13.33
CA LEU A 259 9.44 -6.79 -13.18
C LEU A 259 10.83 -6.60 -12.57
N SER A 260 11.60 -5.65 -13.09
CA SER A 260 12.84 -5.20 -12.46
C SER A 260 12.57 -4.12 -11.41
N TYR A 261 13.57 -3.80 -10.58
CA TYR A 261 13.51 -2.70 -9.64
C TYR A 261 13.07 -1.39 -10.31
N ASN A 262 13.72 -1.04 -11.43
CA ASN A 262 13.40 0.18 -12.18
C ASN A 262 12.01 0.13 -12.83
N ASN A 263 11.56 -1.07 -13.29
CA ASN A 263 10.20 -1.21 -13.80
C ASN A 263 9.16 -0.93 -12.72
N ILE A 264 9.38 -1.41 -11.49
CA ILE A 264 8.44 -1.20 -10.38
C ILE A 264 8.40 0.28 -9.98
N ALA A 265 9.55 0.94 -9.87
CA ALA A 265 9.63 2.36 -9.52
C ALA A 265 8.96 3.26 -10.58
N ASP A 266 9.25 3.01 -11.87
CA ASP A 266 8.63 3.76 -12.97
C ASP A 266 7.13 3.44 -13.11
N ALA A 267 6.74 2.18 -12.87
CA ALA A 267 5.34 1.74 -12.90
C ALA A 267 4.51 2.43 -11.81
N ASP A 268 5.04 2.54 -10.59
CA ASP A 268 4.37 3.26 -9.52
C ASP A 268 4.14 4.73 -9.88
N ALA A 269 5.18 5.41 -10.41
CA ALA A 269 5.06 6.81 -10.84
C ALA A 269 4.00 6.99 -11.94
N ALA A 270 3.93 6.09 -12.91
CA ALA A 270 2.95 6.15 -13.99
C ALA A 270 1.54 5.85 -13.48
N TRP A 271 1.41 4.85 -12.61
CA TRP A 271 0.12 4.40 -12.09
C TRP A 271 -0.52 5.42 -11.16
N GLU A 272 0.25 5.98 -10.22
CA GLU A 272 -0.26 7.02 -9.32
C GLU A 272 -0.66 8.30 -10.09
N CYS A 273 0.09 8.67 -11.13
CA CYS A 273 -0.26 9.79 -11.99
C CYS A 273 -1.57 9.54 -12.75
N VAL A 274 -1.73 8.37 -13.40
CA VAL A 274 -2.93 8.11 -14.22
C VAL A 274 -4.21 8.00 -13.39
N LYS A 275 -4.11 7.53 -12.15
CA LYS A 275 -5.23 7.48 -11.21
C LYS A 275 -5.77 8.86 -10.81
N SER A 276 -5.00 9.92 -10.97
CA SER A 276 -5.45 11.28 -10.63
C SER A 276 -6.48 11.87 -11.61
N PHE A 277 -6.75 11.17 -12.72
CA PHE A 277 -7.66 11.64 -13.77
C PHE A 277 -8.98 10.86 -13.77
N GLU A 278 -10.11 11.59 -13.83
CA GLU A 278 -11.44 10.98 -13.96
C GLU A 278 -11.77 10.62 -15.42
N ALA A 279 -11.39 11.47 -16.39
CA ALA A 279 -11.53 11.18 -17.81
C ALA A 279 -10.59 10.06 -18.26
N PRO A 280 -10.87 9.36 -19.38
CA PRO A 280 -9.92 8.40 -19.94
C PRO A 280 -8.57 9.06 -20.18
N ALA A 281 -7.53 8.53 -19.54
CA ALA A 281 -6.19 9.10 -19.50
C ALA A 281 -5.12 8.07 -19.89
N CYS A 282 -4.03 8.58 -20.45
CA CYS A 282 -2.78 7.85 -20.66
C CYS A 282 -1.62 8.63 -20.09
N VAL A 283 -0.75 7.95 -19.35
CA VAL A 283 0.50 8.47 -18.80
C VAL A 283 1.66 7.61 -19.31
N ILE A 284 2.66 8.26 -19.84
CA ILE A 284 3.92 7.63 -20.28
C ILE A 284 5.03 8.15 -19.37
N VAL A 285 5.73 7.22 -18.71
CA VAL A 285 6.81 7.53 -17.76
C VAL A 285 8.14 7.00 -18.27
N LYS A 286 9.18 7.78 -18.07
CA LYS A 286 10.57 7.39 -18.24
C LYS A 286 11.40 7.94 -17.08
N HIS A 287 12.14 7.05 -16.39
CA HIS A 287 12.96 7.41 -15.22
C HIS A 287 12.19 8.19 -14.16
N ALA A 288 11.06 7.61 -13.74
CA ALA A 288 10.13 8.13 -12.74
C ALA A 288 9.52 9.52 -13.05
N ASN A 289 9.63 10.00 -14.30
CA ASN A 289 9.02 11.26 -14.73
C ASN A 289 8.00 11.02 -15.85
N PRO A 290 6.80 11.62 -15.76
CA PRO A 290 5.90 11.72 -16.89
C PRO A 290 6.56 12.46 -18.05
N CYS A 291 6.72 11.81 -19.19
CA CYS A 291 7.23 12.41 -20.43
C CYS A 291 6.11 12.68 -21.45
N GLY A 292 4.92 12.14 -21.21
CA GLY A 292 3.71 12.41 -21.97
C GLY A 292 2.48 12.02 -21.19
N VAL A 293 1.53 12.96 -21.06
CA VAL A 293 0.24 12.75 -20.37
C VAL A 293 -0.87 13.36 -21.19
N ALA A 294 -1.98 12.65 -21.33
CA ALA A 294 -3.16 13.21 -21.97
C ALA A 294 -4.46 12.58 -21.47
N VAL A 295 -5.54 13.36 -21.57
CA VAL A 295 -6.92 12.92 -21.43
C VAL A 295 -7.62 13.01 -22.78
N ALA A 296 -8.55 12.09 -23.06
CA ALA A 296 -9.34 12.08 -24.29
C ALA A 296 -10.67 11.35 -24.08
N GLY A 297 -11.44 11.16 -25.16
CA GLY A 297 -12.70 10.42 -25.10
C GLY A 297 -12.56 8.90 -24.91
N ASN A 298 -11.38 8.34 -25.20
CA ASN A 298 -11.07 6.90 -25.09
C ASN A 298 -9.56 6.66 -24.88
N ALA A 299 -9.18 5.42 -24.62
CA ALA A 299 -7.80 5.03 -24.33
C ALA A 299 -6.87 5.24 -25.55
N HIS A 300 -7.32 4.91 -26.76
CA HIS A 300 -6.54 5.06 -27.99
C HIS A 300 -6.14 6.54 -28.20
N ASP A 301 -7.10 7.46 -28.13
CA ASP A 301 -6.87 8.88 -28.38
C ASP A 301 -6.04 9.52 -27.25
N ALA A 302 -6.25 9.09 -26.00
CA ALA A 302 -5.42 9.50 -24.88
C ALA A 302 -3.94 9.10 -25.10
N TYR A 303 -3.69 7.86 -25.53
CA TYR A 303 -2.34 7.43 -25.87
C TYR A 303 -1.75 8.20 -27.06
N ALA A 304 -2.51 8.38 -28.13
CA ALA A 304 -2.03 9.09 -29.33
C ALA A 304 -1.58 10.52 -28.99
N LYS A 305 -2.32 11.22 -28.14
CA LYS A 305 -1.96 12.56 -27.64
C LYS A 305 -0.75 12.50 -26.70
N ALA A 306 -0.75 11.61 -25.69
CA ALA A 306 0.35 11.50 -24.74
C ALA A 306 1.69 11.19 -25.42
N PHE A 307 1.67 10.30 -26.39
CA PHE A 307 2.86 9.92 -27.17
C PHE A 307 3.47 11.10 -27.96
N GLN A 308 2.65 12.03 -28.42
CA GLN A 308 3.14 13.20 -29.20
C GLN A 308 4.03 14.13 -28.37
N THR A 309 3.88 14.16 -27.04
CA THR A 309 4.63 15.07 -26.17
C THR A 309 6.15 14.87 -26.29
N ASP A 310 6.59 13.62 -26.21
CA ASP A 310 8.02 13.25 -26.30
C ASP A 310 8.18 11.81 -26.81
N PRO A 311 8.04 11.58 -28.12
CA PRO A 311 8.15 10.26 -28.70
C PRO A 311 9.52 9.59 -28.46
N THR A 312 10.57 10.41 -28.34
CA THR A 312 11.95 9.93 -28.09
C THR A 312 12.07 9.31 -26.70
N SER A 313 11.59 10.01 -25.67
CA SER A 313 11.63 9.51 -24.28
C SER A 313 10.61 8.39 -24.04
N ALA A 314 9.51 8.35 -24.78
CA ALA A 314 8.50 7.29 -24.70
C ALA A 314 9.02 5.91 -25.12
N PHE A 315 10.08 5.85 -25.92
CA PHE A 315 10.68 4.57 -26.33
C PHE A 315 11.26 3.80 -25.13
N GLY A 316 10.76 2.57 -24.92
CA GLY A 316 11.11 1.76 -23.75
C GLY A 316 10.61 2.33 -22.43
N GLY A 317 9.58 3.17 -22.47
CA GLY A 317 8.91 3.72 -21.30
C GLY A 317 7.86 2.77 -20.70
N ILE A 318 7.26 3.24 -19.61
CA ILE A 318 6.14 2.62 -18.92
C ILE A 318 4.87 3.37 -19.31
N ILE A 319 3.83 2.64 -19.69
CA ILE A 319 2.55 3.21 -20.12
C ILE A 319 1.44 2.76 -19.16
N ALA A 320 0.66 3.72 -18.67
CA ALA A 320 -0.46 3.46 -17.79
C ALA A 320 -1.76 4.08 -18.34
N PHE A 321 -2.85 3.32 -18.26
CA PHE A 321 -4.21 3.78 -18.55
C PHE A 321 -5.10 3.64 -17.32
N ASN A 322 -6.05 4.54 -17.15
CA ASN A 322 -7.10 4.44 -16.12
C ASN A 322 -8.40 3.82 -16.66
N ARG A 323 -8.38 3.29 -17.86
CA ARG A 323 -9.49 2.57 -18.52
C ARG A 323 -8.98 1.26 -19.12
N THR A 324 -9.92 0.36 -19.40
CA THR A 324 -9.63 -0.90 -20.12
C THR A 324 -8.93 -0.59 -21.44
N VAL A 325 -7.85 -1.31 -21.70
CA VAL A 325 -7.14 -1.27 -22.99
C VAL A 325 -7.89 -2.16 -23.97
N ASP A 326 -8.41 -1.55 -25.02
CA ASP A 326 -9.08 -2.22 -26.14
C ASP A 326 -8.12 -2.54 -27.30
N LEU A 327 -8.65 -3.15 -28.34
CA LEU A 327 -7.88 -3.49 -29.54
C LEU A 327 -7.18 -2.27 -30.17
N ALA A 328 -7.87 -1.14 -30.28
CA ALA A 328 -7.34 0.06 -30.92
C ALA A 328 -6.14 0.64 -30.13
N ALA A 329 -6.31 0.79 -28.81
CA ALA A 329 -5.24 1.24 -27.93
C ALA A 329 -4.06 0.25 -27.93
N ALA A 330 -4.33 -1.06 -27.87
CA ALA A 330 -3.31 -2.09 -27.91
C ALA A 330 -2.48 -2.05 -29.21
N GLN A 331 -3.15 -1.92 -30.35
CA GLN A 331 -2.48 -1.80 -31.67
C GLN A 331 -1.62 -0.52 -31.76
N ALA A 332 -2.08 0.58 -31.19
CA ALA A 332 -1.32 1.83 -31.16
C ALA A 332 -0.05 1.70 -30.31
N VAL A 333 -0.18 1.19 -29.07
CA VAL A 333 0.96 0.96 -28.16
C VAL A 333 1.95 -0.05 -28.75
N ALA A 334 1.47 -1.11 -29.41
CA ALA A 334 2.31 -2.15 -29.96
C ALA A 334 3.24 -1.70 -31.11
N LYS A 335 3.04 -0.49 -31.66
CA LYS A 335 3.91 0.07 -32.72
C LYS A 335 5.29 0.49 -32.20
N GLN A 336 5.42 0.71 -30.89
CA GLN A 336 6.70 1.07 -30.27
C GLN A 336 7.18 -0.01 -29.28
N PHE A 337 8.44 0.11 -28.87
CA PHE A 337 8.96 -0.69 -27.76
C PHE A 337 8.47 -0.11 -26.44
N THR A 338 7.82 -0.96 -25.63
CA THR A 338 7.28 -0.63 -24.30
C THR A 338 7.77 -1.67 -23.30
N GLU A 339 8.26 -1.25 -22.15
CA GLU A 339 8.73 -2.16 -21.09
C GLU A 339 7.54 -2.73 -20.30
N VAL A 340 6.64 -1.85 -19.84
CA VAL A 340 5.46 -2.21 -19.04
C VAL A 340 4.24 -1.46 -19.57
N LEU A 341 3.14 -2.15 -19.66
CA LEU A 341 1.83 -1.60 -19.98
C LEU A 341 0.86 -1.95 -18.85
N MET A 342 0.23 -0.95 -18.25
CA MET A 342 -0.68 -1.10 -17.12
C MET A 342 -2.07 -0.58 -17.45
N ALA A 343 -3.09 -1.30 -17.01
CA ALA A 343 -4.49 -0.90 -17.13
C ALA A 343 -5.37 -1.57 -16.07
N PRO A 344 -6.58 -1.04 -15.80
CA PRO A 344 -7.55 -1.73 -14.96
C PRO A 344 -7.97 -3.09 -15.52
N ASP A 345 -8.04 -3.20 -16.85
CA ASP A 345 -8.31 -4.44 -17.57
C ASP A 345 -7.81 -4.37 -19.03
N PHE A 346 -7.83 -5.51 -19.72
CA PHE A 346 -7.52 -5.67 -21.14
C PHE A 346 -8.61 -6.49 -21.79
N THR A 347 -9.06 -6.10 -23.00
CA THR A 347 -9.95 -6.96 -23.78
C THR A 347 -9.19 -8.19 -24.31
N ALA A 348 -9.93 -9.25 -24.66
CA ALA A 348 -9.30 -10.47 -25.22
C ALA A 348 -8.50 -10.16 -26.50
N GLU A 349 -9.04 -9.28 -27.35
CA GLU A 349 -8.41 -8.84 -28.59
C GLU A 349 -7.13 -8.01 -28.32
N ALA A 350 -7.13 -7.20 -27.26
CA ALA A 350 -5.94 -6.45 -26.83
C ALA A 350 -4.83 -7.40 -26.36
N LEU A 351 -5.16 -8.43 -25.58
CA LEU A 351 -4.20 -9.45 -25.16
C LEU A 351 -3.61 -10.21 -26.36
N GLU A 352 -4.42 -10.49 -27.38
CA GLU A 352 -3.97 -11.16 -28.61
C GLU A 352 -2.88 -10.36 -29.35
N VAL A 353 -3.01 -9.02 -29.39
CA VAL A 353 -1.99 -8.14 -30.00
C VAL A 353 -0.63 -8.32 -29.34
N PHE A 354 -0.58 -8.52 -28.03
CA PHE A 354 0.68 -8.62 -27.29
C PHE A 354 1.26 -10.02 -27.24
N LYS A 355 0.57 -11.07 -27.68
CA LYS A 355 1.12 -12.44 -27.71
C LYS A 355 2.45 -12.55 -28.47
N SER A 356 2.59 -11.81 -29.56
CA SER A 356 3.84 -11.75 -30.32
C SER A 356 4.95 -10.93 -29.67
N LYS A 357 4.60 -10.12 -28.68
CA LYS A 357 5.51 -9.20 -27.97
C LYS A 357 5.79 -9.71 -26.56
N VAL A 358 6.28 -10.93 -26.46
CA VAL A 358 6.47 -11.70 -25.21
C VAL A 358 7.28 -11.00 -24.10
N ASN A 359 8.06 -9.98 -24.46
CA ASN A 359 8.87 -9.24 -23.49
C ASN A 359 8.14 -8.06 -22.86
N VAL A 360 6.99 -7.61 -23.40
CA VAL A 360 6.17 -6.55 -22.80
C VAL A 360 5.48 -7.12 -21.57
N ARG A 361 5.64 -6.44 -20.46
CA ARG A 361 4.98 -6.79 -19.20
C ARG A 361 3.60 -6.16 -19.17
N LEU A 362 2.56 -6.99 -19.15
CA LEU A 362 1.18 -6.55 -19.04
C LEU A 362 0.73 -6.67 -17.59
N MET A 363 0.36 -5.56 -16.98
CA MET A 363 -0.10 -5.49 -15.59
C MET A 363 -1.57 -5.09 -15.54
N LYS A 364 -2.40 -5.98 -14.99
CA LYS A 364 -3.80 -5.69 -14.68
C LYS A 364 -3.90 -5.26 -13.23
N ILE A 365 -4.43 -4.06 -12.98
CA ILE A 365 -4.62 -3.52 -11.63
C ILE A 365 -6.06 -3.01 -11.53
N ALA A 366 -6.93 -3.82 -10.95
CA ALA A 366 -8.34 -3.45 -10.80
C ALA A 366 -8.48 -2.15 -9.99
N LEU A 367 -9.20 -1.17 -10.52
CA LEU A 367 -9.49 0.08 -9.84
C LEU A 367 -10.86 0.01 -9.17
N PRO A 368 -10.99 0.33 -7.86
CA PRO A 368 -12.27 0.54 -7.21
C PRO A 368 -12.98 1.78 -7.78
N ALA A 369 -14.28 1.92 -7.52
CA ALA A 369 -15.06 3.05 -8.04
C ALA A 369 -14.55 4.41 -7.53
N ASP A 370 -13.98 4.43 -6.33
CA ASP A 370 -13.40 5.58 -5.63
C ASP A 370 -11.87 5.62 -5.70
N TYR A 371 -11.29 5.04 -6.74
CA TYR A 371 -9.84 4.84 -6.87
C TYR A 371 -9.00 6.10 -6.71
N ASN A 372 -9.56 7.26 -7.00
CA ASN A 372 -8.93 8.57 -6.84
C ASN A 372 -8.86 9.03 -5.37
N GLN A 373 -9.62 8.39 -4.47
CA GLN A 373 -9.64 8.65 -3.03
C GLN A 373 -8.82 7.61 -2.22
N VAL A 374 -8.59 6.43 -2.80
CA VAL A 374 -7.86 5.33 -2.15
C VAL A 374 -6.37 5.47 -2.45
N ARG A 375 -5.62 6.03 -1.50
CA ARG A 375 -4.18 6.29 -1.61
C ARG A 375 -3.46 5.88 -0.33
N ASN A 376 -2.14 5.74 -0.41
CA ASN A 376 -1.31 5.57 0.78
C ASN A 376 -1.52 6.75 1.74
N ALA A 377 -1.64 6.46 3.03
CA ALA A 377 -1.78 7.49 4.05
C ALA A 377 -0.42 8.13 4.39
N ILE A 378 0.64 7.33 4.39
CA ILE A 378 2.00 7.72 4.78
C ILE A 378 2.98 7.38 3.66
N GLU A 379 3.88 8.31 3.39
CA GLU A 379 5.05 8.13 2.52
C GLU A 379 6.33 8.07 3.36
N THR A 380 7.30 7.28 2.90
CA THR A 380 8.56 7.05 3.60
C THR A 380 9.75 7.34 2.69
N LYS A 381 10.80 7.98 3.26
CA LYS A 381 12.08 8.19 2.56
C LYS A 381 13.25 7.86 3.48
N ARG A 382 14.12 6.93 3.06
CA ARG A 382 15.33 6.60 3.81
C ARG A 382 16.32 7.76 3.73
N VAL A 383 16.88 8.13 4.89
CA VAL A 383 17.92 9.17 5.01
C VAL A 383 18.97 8.69 6.01
N GLY A 384 20.17 8.44 5.53
CA GLY A 384 21.24 7.90 6.38
C GLY A 384 20.79 6.65 7.13
N SER A 385 20.90 6.66 8.45
CA SER A 385 20.42 5.58 9.34
C SER A 385 18.99 5.79 9.85
N GLY A 386 18.30 6.84 9.35
CA GLY A 386 16.94 7.19 9.73
C GLY A 386 15.94 7.06 8.59
N MET A 387 14.73 7.55 8.85
CA MET A 387 13.63 7.58 7.90
C MET A 387 12.80 8.85 8.10
N LEU A 388 12.46 9.51 7.01
CA LEU A 388 11.43 10.55 7.02
C LEU A 388 10.09 9.89 6.78
N LEU A 389 9.10 10.25 7.59
CA LEU A 389 7.70 9.90 7.44
C LEU A 389 6.92 11.18 7.19
N GLN A 390 6.02 11.16 6.23
CA GLN A 390 5.08 12.25 5.97
C GLN A 390 3.72 11.69 5.56
N THR A 391 2.67 12.49 5.75
CA THR A 391 1.39 12.18 5.13
C THR A 391 1.53 12.30 3.62
N ALA A 392 0.89 11.40 2.88
CA ALA A 392 0.92 11.45 1.43
C ALA A 392 0.32 12.76 0.89
N ASP A 393 0.85 13.25 -0.22
CA ASP A 393 0.31 14.42 -0.90
C ASP A 393 -0.99 14.06 -1.64
N ASN A 394 -2.09 14.06 -0.89
CA ASN A 394 -3.43 13.76 -1.40
C ASN A 394 -4.26 15.02 -1.71
N HIS A 395 -3.63 16.20 -1.70
CA HIS A 395 -4.34 17.45 -2.03
C HIS A 395 -4.81 17.46 -3.49
N GLU A 396 -6.08 17.78 -3.70
CA GLU A 396 -6.70 17.94 -5.02
C GLU A 396 -7.18 19.37 -5.19
N LEU A 397 -6.55 20.09 -6.12
CA LEU A 397 -6.91 21.46 -6.47
C LEU A 397 -8.23 21.49 -7.24
N GLN A 398 -9.16 22.36 -6.83
CA GLN A 398 -10.41 22.62 -7.51
C GLN A 398 -10.39 23.99 -8.19
N LEU A 399 -11.28 24.21 -9.16
CA LEU A 399 -11.40 25.54 -9.81
C LEU A 399 -11.67 26.68 -8.83
N ALA A 400 -12.42 26.40 -7.77
CA ALA A 400 -12.77 27.38 -6.74
C ALA A 400 -11.57 27.80 -5.87
N ASP A 401 -10.50 27.00 -5.83
CA ASP A 401 -9.29 27.28 -5.06
C ASP A 401 -8.33 28.23 -5.79
N LEU A 402 -8.53 28.40 -7.10
CA LEU A 402 -7.68 29.22 -7.94
C LEU A 402 -7.93 30.71 -7.70
N LYS A 403 -6.88 31.44 -7.33
CA LYS A 403 -6.93 32.90 -7.17
C LYS A 403 -6.28 33.58 -8.36
N VAL A 404 -7.06 34.23 -9.21
CA VAL A 404 -6.51 35.07 -10.27
C VAL A 404 -5.85 36.31 -9.67
N VAL A 405 -4.59 36.56 -9.99
CA VAL A 405 -3.77 37.66 -9.43
C VAL A 405 -3.36 38.70 -10.44
N THR A 406 -3.68 38.51 -11.72
CA THR A 406 -3.37 39.41 -12.83
C THR A 406 -4.60 40.15 -13.32
N ILE A 407 -4.36 41.25 -14.08
CA ILE A 407 -5.42 42.03 -14.75
C ILE A 407 -6.13 41.17 -15.80
N LYS A 408 -5.37 40.46 -16.65
CA LYS A 408 -5.93 39.51 -17.60
C LYS A 408 -6.53 38.34 -16.86
N GLN A 409 -7.78 38.02 -17.19
CA GLN A 409 -8.48 36.84 -16.66
C GLN A 409 -8.23 35.64 -17.57
N PRO A 410 -8.03 34.44 -17.03
CA PRO A 410 -7.97 33.22 -17.83
C PRO A 410 -9.32 32.88 -18.44
N THR A 411 -9.31 32.25 -19.61
CA THR A 411 -10.54 31.67 -20.20
C THR A 411 -10.91 30.37 -19.46
N GLN A 412 -12.13 29.88 -19.71
CA GLN A 412 -12.59 28.62 -19.11
C GLN A 412 -11.75 27.43 -19.60
N GLU A 413 -11.33 27.42 -20.85
CA GLU A 413 -10.46 26.40 -21.40
C GLU A 413 -9.06 26.45 -20.75
N GLU A 414 -8.49 27.67 -20.59
CA GLU A 414 -7.20 27.82 -19.89
C GLU A 414 -7.27 27.33 -18.44
N LEU A 415 -8.37 27.57 -17.73
CA LEU A 415 -8.56 27.08 -16.36
C LEU A 415 -8.62 25.55 -16.29
N GLN A 416 -9.29 24.89 -17.24
CA GLN A 416 -9.33 23.43 -17.30
C GLN A 416 -7.96 22.84 -17.65
N ASP A 417 -7.28 23.40 -18.62
CA ASP A 417 -5.92 23.00 -18.97
C ASP A 417 -4.93 23.26 -17.82
N LEU A 418 -5.12 24.33 -17.02
CA LEU A 418 -4.30 24.58 -15.81
C LEU A 418 -4.51 23.50 -14.74
N LEU A 419 -5.75 23.08 -14.47
CA LEU A 419 -6.01 21.98 -13.53
C LEU A 419 -5.37 20.68 -14.02
N PHE A 420 -5.46 20.40 -15.33
CA PHE A 420 -4.78 19.25 -15.91
C PHE A 420 -3.26 19.36 -15.74
N ALA A 421 -2.67 20.52 -16.12
CA ALA A 421 -1.23 20.77 -15.99
C ALA A 421 -0.75 20.65 -14.54
N TRP A 422 -1.55 21.15 -13.58
CA TRP A 422 -1.27 21.08 -12.15
C TRP A 422 -1.24 19.64 -11.64
N LYS A 423 -2.22 18.83 -12.04
CA LYS A 423 -2.24 17.39 -11.73
C LYS A 423 -0.99 16.67 -12.26
N VAL A 424 -0.55 17.00 -13.48
CA VAL A 424 0.69 16.44 -14.04
C VAL A 424 1.92 16.92 -13.26
N ALA A 425 2.03 18.23 -12.98
CA ALA A 425 3.18 18.81 -12.29
C ALA A 425 3.44 18.18 -10.94
N LYS A 426 2.40 17.78 -10.21
CA LYS A 426 2.48 17.01 -8.95
C LYS A 426 3.32 15.72 -9.06
N TYR A 427 3.32 15.08 -10.24
CA TYR A 427 4.03 13.81 -10.47
C TYR A 427 5.36 13.98 -11.19
N VAL A 428 5.74 15.20 -11.53
CA VAL A 428 7.03 15.53 -12.15
C VAL A 428 8.05 15.89 -11.08
N LYS A 429 9.25 15.35 -11.20
CA LYS A 429 10.36 15.68 -10.26
C LYS A 429 10.68 17.16 -10.28
N SER A 430 10.83 17.74 -9.08
CA SER A 430 11.15 19.16 -8.86
C SER A 430 12.55 19.52 -9.39
N ASN A 431 12.77 20.72 -9.92
CA ASN A 431 11.77 21.72 -10.25
C ASN A 431 10.99 21.27 -11.48
N ALA A 432 9.64 21.37 -11.45
CA ALA A 432 8.76 20.94 -12.53
C ALA A 432 8.14 22.13 -13.25
N ILE A 433 8.24 22.15 -14.58
CA ILE A 433 7.51 23.07 -15.47
C ILE A 433 6.79 22.24 -16.54
N VAL A 434 5.46 22.38 -16.61
CA VAL A 434 4.63 21.58 -17.48
C VAL A 434 3.77 22.49 -18.36
N PHE A 435 4.03 22.48 -19.67
CA PHE A 435 3.20 23.15 -20.68
C PHE A 435 2.08 22.22 -21.12
N CYS A 436 0.85 22.75 -21.15
CA CYS A 436 -0.33 21.98 -21.54
C CYS A 436 -1.24 22.75 -22.48
N LYS A 437 -1.98 21.99 -23.31
CA LYS A 437 -3.04 22.51 -24.17
C LYS A 437 -4.00 21.38 -24.57
N ASN A 438 -5.29 21.65 -24.54
CA ASN A 438 -6.34 20.71 -24.96
C ASN A 438 -6.25 19.35 -24.26
N GLY A 439 -6.00 19.35 -22.94
CA GLY A 439 -5.91 18.15 -22.12
C GLY A 439 -4.72 17.24 -22.45
N MET A 440 -3.62 17.81 -22.95
CA MET A 440 -2.36 17.08 -23.14
C MET A 440 -1.14 17.92 -22.76
N THR A 441 -0.09 17.27 -22.35
CA THR A 441 1.23 17.89 -22.16
C THR A 441 1.84 18.26 -23.52
N MET A 442 2.38 19.46 -23.61
CA MET A 442 3.06 19.96 -24.80
C MET A 442 4.58 20.01 -24.63
N GLY A 443 5.04 20.10 -23.39
CA GLY A 443 6.44 20.06 -23.01
C GLY A 443 6.57 19.90 -21.50
N VAL A 444 7.50 19.06 -21.06
CA VAL A 444 7.77 18.76 -19.65
C VAL A 444 9.22 18.99 -19.35
N GLY A 445 9.49 19.87 -18.39
CA GLY A 445 10.82 20.07 -17.78
C GLY A 445 10.79 19.55 -16.36
N ALA A 446 11.69 18.63 -16.04
CA ALA A 446 11.72 17.86 -14.80
C ALA A 446 13.11 17.80 -14.17
N GLY A 447 13.16 17.78 -12.84
CA GLY A 447 14.35 17.43 -12.07
C GLY A 447 15.54 18.39 -12.22
N GLN A 448 15.28 19.67 -12.49
CA GLN A 448 16.33 20.66 -12.65
C GLN A 448 16.55 21.48 -11.37
N MET A 449 17.77 21.96 -11.17
CA MET A 449 18.13 22.80 -10.03
C MET A 449 17.50 24.19 -10.10
N SER A 450 17.15 24.67 -11.32
CA SER A 450 16.41 25.91 -11.49
C SER A 450 15.13 25.73 -12.31
N ARG A 451 14.09 26.55 -12.04
CA ARG A 451 12.85 26.60 -12.85
C ARG A 451 13.11 27.12 -14.25
N LEU A 452 14.07 28.03 -14.37
CA LEU A 452 14.51 28.55 -15.65
C LEU A 452 14.98 27.42 -16.58
N ASP A 453 15.80 26.49 -16.07
CA ASP A 453 16.32 25.37 -16.86
C ASP A 453 15.21 24.37 -17.18
N SER A 454 14.31 24.11 -16.24
CA SER A 454 13.12 23.26 -16.49
C SER A 454 12.26 23.85 -17.61
N ALA A 455 12.01 25.17 -17.60
CA ALA A 455 11.25 25.84 -18.65
C ALA A 455 11.95 25.71 -20.02
N ARG A 456 13.26 25.92 -20.07
CA ARG A 456 14.06 25.77 -21.31
C ARG A 456 14.03 24.33 -21.82
N ILE A 457 14.20 23.33 -20.95
CA ILE A 457 14.16 21.92 -21.33
C ILE A 457 12.78 21.56 -21.88
N ALA A 458 11.69 22.01 -21.25
CA ALA A 458 10.34 21.78 -21.75
C ALA A 458 10.17 22.35 -23.17
N SER A 459 10.68 23.55 -23.42
CA SER A 459 10.64 24.19 -24.75
C SER A 459 11.46 23.44 -25.78
N ILE A 460 12.68 23.02 -25.46
CA ILE A 460 13.55 22.21 -26.35
C ILE A 460 12.88 20.90 -26.73
N LYS A 461 12.24 20.22 -25.76
CA LYS A 461 11.54 18.96 -26.02
C LYS A 461 10.31 19.15 -26.92
N ALA A 462 9.54 20.21 -26.68
CA ALA A 462 8.39 20.55 -27.53
C ALA A 462 8.83 20.82 -28.97
N GLU A 463 9.90 21.60 -29.18
CA GLU A 463 10.47 21.87 -30.49
C GLU A 463 10.93 20.58 -31.19
N ALA A 464 11.66 19.71 -30.47
CA ALA A 464 12.10 18.41 -30.99
C ALA A 464 10.92 17.51 -31.40
N ALA A 465 9.80 17.57 -30.66
CA ALA A 465 8.56 16.87 -30.97
C ALA A 465 7.70 17.60 -32.04
N LYS A 466 8.15 18.76 -32.54
CA LYS A 466 7.44 19.61 -33.50
C LYS A 466 6.08 20.10 -32.97
N LEU A 467 5.98 20.30 -31.65
CA LEU A 467 4.82 20.86 -31.00
C LEU A 467 4.99 22.36 -30.80
N SER A 468 3.94 23.12 -31.06
CA SER A 468 3.92 24.57 -30.80
C SER A 468 3.46 24.85 -29.38
N LEU A 469 4.26 25.60 -28.63
CA LEU A 469 3.88 26.08 -27.29
C LEU A 469 3.00 27.34 -27.31
N GLN A 470 2.66 27.86 -28.49
CA GLN A 470 1.80 29.00 -28.61
C GLN A 470 0.38 28.73 -28.07
N HIS A 471 -0.10 29.64 -27.23
CA HIS A 471 -1.39 29.54 -26.55
C HIS A 471 -1.51 28.32 -25.63
N THR A 472 -0.40 27.92 -24.98
CA THR A 472 -0.40 26.91 -23.93
C THR A 472 -0.64 27.56 -22.57
N VAL A 473 -1.04 26.73 -21.61
CA VAL A 473 -0.96 27.05 -20.19
C VAL A 473 0.28 26.39 -19.58
N VAL A 474 0.74 26.93 -18.45
CA VAL A 474 1.90 26.38 -17.71
C VAL A 474 1.56 26.19 -16.26
N ALA A 475 1.92 25.02 -15.69
CA ALA A 475 1.97 24.80 -14.26
C ALA A 475 3.43 24.69 -13.78
N SER A 476 3.73 25.39 -12.67
CA SER A 476 4.98 25.27 -11.93
C SER A 476 4.70 24.66 -10.55
N ASP A 477 5.42 23.62 -10.17
CA ASP A 477 5.24 22.88 -8.90
C ASP A 477 5.45 23.75 -7.64
N ALA A 478 6.13 24.90 -7.77
CA ALA A 478 6.29 25.92 -6.74
C ALA A 478 6.38 27.32 -7.36
N PHE A 479 6.54 28.35 -6.53
CA PHE A 479 6.55 29.75 -6.97
C PHE A 479 7.78 30.08 -7.84
N PHE A 480 7.63 31.04 -8.73
CA PHE A 480 8.76 31.67 -9.41
C PHE A 480 9.45 32.64 -8.45
N PRO A 481 10.76 32.43 -8.14
CA PRO A 481 11.47 33.32 -7.22
C PRO A 481 11.79 34.68 -7.83
N PHE A 482 11.82 34.76 -9.18
CA PHE A 482 12.12 35.95 -9.98
C PHE A 482 11.32 35.92 -11.26
N ARG A 483 11.18 37.08 -11.93
CA ARG A 483 10.46 37.21 -13.19
C ARG A 483 11.06 36.41 -14.36
N ASP A 484 12.35 36.10 -14.33
CA ASP A 484 13.08 35.41 -15.41
C ASP A 484 12.48 34.05 -15.77
N GLY A 485 12.04 33.29 -14.76
CA GLY A 485 11.34 32.03 -15.00
C GLY A 485 9.98 32.20 -15.69
N LEU A 486 9.24 33.23 -15.33
CA LEU A 486 7.99 33.61 -16.01
C LEU A 486 8.27 34.07 -17.45
N ASP A 487 9.25 34.96 -17.63
CA ASP A 487 9.59 35.51 -18.96
C ASP A 487 9.91 34.37 -19.95
N VAL A 488 10.67 33.34 -19.54
CA VAL A 488 10.99 32.20 -20.43
C VAL A 488 9.75 31.39 -20.84
N VAL A 489 8.81 31.12 -19.91
CA VAL A 489 7.59 30.37 -20.30
C VAL A 489 6.67 31.21 -21.18
N VAL A 490 6.63 32.51 -20.98
CA VAL A 490 5.85 33.45 -21.82
C VAL A 490 6.50 33.61 -23.19
N ASP A 491 7.82 33.74 -23.29
CA ASP A 491 8.54 33.80 -24.57
C ASP A 491 8.34 32.51 -25.38
N ALA A 492 8.19 31.39 -24.74
CA ALA A 492 7.87 30.12 -25.38
C ALA A 492 6.42 30.08 -25.94
N GLY A 493 5.52 30.96 -25.45
CA GLY A 493 4.15 31.07 -25.96
C GLY A 493 3.04 30.83 -24.95
N ALA A 494 3.36 30.71 -23.66
CA ALA A 494 2.34 30.56 -22.63
C ALA A 494 1.45 31.81 -22.49
N THR A 495 0.15 31.59 -22.33
CA THR A 495 -0.86 32.68 -22.16
C THR A 495 -1.46 32.71 -20.77
N CYS A 496 -1.28 31.63 -20.01
CA CYS A 496 -1.77 31.50 -18.64
C CYS A 496 -0.82 30.63 -17.80
N VAL A 497 -0.59 31.02 -16.54
CA VAL A 497 0.38 30.37 -15.65
C VAL A 497 -0.25 30.07 -14.29
N ALA A 498 -0.06 28.85 -13.77
CA ALA A 498 -0.39 28.45 -12.40
C ALA A 498 0.89 28.28 -11.57
N GLN A 499 0.90 28.86 -10.38
CA GLN A 499 1.93 28.70 -9.35
C GLN A 499 1.31 28.86 -7.96
N PRO A 500 1.95 28.35 -6.89
CA PRO A 500 1.36 28.47 -5.55
C PRO A 500 1.32 29.88 -4.97
N GLY A 501 2.21 30.79 -5.39
CA GLY A 501 2.46 32.05 -4.69
C GLY A 501 3.22 31.84 -3.37
N GLY A 502 3.35 32.91 -2.57
CA GLY A 502 4.04 32.88 -1.26
C GLY A 502 5.52 33.25 -1.33
N SER A 503 6.00 33.77 -2.46
CA SER A 503 7.31 34.38 -2.58
C SER A 503 7.31 35.80 -2.04
N MET A 504 8.43 36.23 -1.45
CA MET A 504 8.62 37.65 -1.11
C MET A 504 8.58 38.58 -2.35
N ARG A 505 8.74 38.01 -3.54
CA ARG A 505 8.74 38.73 -4.83
C ARG A 505 7.52 38.42 -5.70
N ASP A 506 6.43 37.95 -5.12
CA ASP A 506 5.21 37.65 -5.87
C ASP A 506 4.74 38.87 -6.67
N GLN A 507 4.84 40.10 -6.10
CA GLN A 507 4.43 41.30 -6.79
C GLN A 507 5.26 41.58 -8.06
N GLU A 508 6.57 41.33 -8.01
CA GLU A 508 7.47 41.45 -9.19
C GLU A 508 7.02 40.52 -10.33
N VAL A 509 6.65 39.28 -9.98
CA VAL A 509 6.23 38.26 -10.95
C VAL A 509 4.82 38.57 -11.49
N ILE A 510 3.91 39.08 -10.64
CA ILE A 510 2.57 39.54 -11.06
C ILE A 510 2.68 40.74 -12.01
N ASP A 511 3.52 41.71 -11.68
CA ASP A 511 3.74 42.91 -12.53
C ASP A 511 4.32 42.49 -13.89
N ALA A 512 5.27 41.58 -13.92
CA ALA A 512 5.81 41.00 -15.16
C ALA A 512 4.74 40.26 -15.98
N ALA A 513 3.83 39.50 -15.34
CA ALA A 513 2.72 38.85 -16.03
C ALA A 513 1.75 39.87 -16.63
N ASN A 514 1.43 40.96 -15.90
CA ASN A 514 0.61 42.04 -16.38
C ASN A 514 1.27 42.80 -17.54
N GLU A 515 2.56 43.11 -17.44
CA GLU A 515 3.35 43.73 -18.51
C GLU A 515 3.33 42.89 -19.80
N ARG A 516 3.44 41.57 -19.65
CA ARG A 516 3.43 40.61 -20.76
C ARG A 516 2.02 40.27 -21.26
N GLY A 517 0.97 40.74 -20.61
CA GLY A 517 -0.42 40.49 -20.99
C GLY A 517 -0.84 39.03 -20.84
N VAL A 518 -0.27 38.29 -19.88
CA VAL A 518 -0.63 36.91 -19.58
C VAL A 518 -1.44 36.80 -18.29
N ALA A 519 -2.28 35.77 -18.18
CA ALA A 519 -3.03 35.50 -16.97
C ALA A 519 -2.17 34.70 -16.00
N MET A 520 -2.32 34.94 -14.69
CA MET A 520 -1.68 34.15 -13.64
C MET A 520 -2.67 33.80 -12.54
N VAL A 521 -2.61 32.55 -12.09
CA VAL A 521 -3.41 32.10 -10.94
C VAL A 521 -2.49 31.56 -9.85
N PHE A 522 -2.86 31.81 -8.60
CA PHE A 522 -2.25 31.19 -7.44
C PHE A 522 -3.06 29.99 -6.98
N THR A 523 -2.36 28.87 -6.70
CA THR A 523 -2.95 27.62 -6.22
C THR A 523 -2.96 27.52 -4.69
N GLY A 524 -2.14 28.34 -3.99
CA GLY A 524 -1.99 28.31 -2.55
C GLY A 524 -1.26 27.08 -1.98
N VAL A 525 -1.02 26.06 -2.79
CA VAL A 525 -0.35 24.80 -2.41
C VAL A 525 0.73 24.50 -3.43
N ARG A 526 1.88 24.00 -2.96
CA ARG A 526 2.97 23.51 -3.81
C ARG A 526 3.02 21.97 -3.80
N HIS A 527 3.62 21.40 -4.84
CA HIS A 527 3.79 19.95 -4.98
C HIS A 527 5.26 19.58 -5.27
N PHE A 528 6.11 19.66 -4.25
CA PHE A 528 7.49 19.18 -4.41
C PHE A 528 7.55 17.64 -4.45
N ARG A 529 8.29 17.09 -5.42
CA ARG A 529 8.58 15.67 -5.54
C ARG A 529 10.07 15.45 -5.85
N HIS A 530 10.82 14.91 -4.90
CA HIS A 530 12.28 14.66 -5.03
C HIS A 530 12.62 13.19 -5.15
#